data_13aa71026da5533a6bb046172ef9b3bc
#
_entry.id   13aa71026da5533a6bb046172ef9b3bc
#
_cell.length_a   1.000
_cell.length_b   1.000
_cell.length_c   1.000
_cell.angle_alpha   90.00
_cell.angle_beta   90.00
_cell.angle_gamma   90.00
#
_symmetry.space_group_name_H-M   'P 1'
#
loop_
_entity.id
_entity.type
_entity.pdbx_description
1 polymer ?
#
loop_
_entity_poly.entity_id
_entity_poly.type
_entity_poly.pdbx_seq_one_letter_code
_entity_poly.pdbx_strand_id
1 'polypeptide(L)'
;ALGFATVVFMIGKMKYLPLFIIGFFLVQYLQIPTMAAAIFGICLALLVTFMGEDDTFASLRELSEKAAAVTETRALSKKDVNGVFLRWQFTAEISNSFERMQSVAVCASFAPVLKKLYPDEAELESALKRHLGFFNTNANWGCLIHGTVLAMEEQRASGADVPEEIITGVKNGLMGPLASIG
;
A
#
# COMPACT_ATOMS: atom_id res chain seq x y z
N ALA A 1 -7.62 -2.25 -19.31
CA ALA A 1 -8.38 -3.48 -18.95
C ALA A 1 -7.81 -4.17 -17.70
N LEU A 2 -6.48 -4.29 -17.56
CA LEU A 2 -5.86 -4.96 -16.40
C LEU A 2 -6.13 -4.24 -15.06
N GLY A 3 -6.04 -2.90 -15.02
CA GLY A 3 -6.28 -2.11 -13.81
C GLY A 3 -7.70 -2.26 -13.26
N PHE A 4 -8.69 -2.39 -14.15
CA PHE A 4 -10.07 -2.59 -13.75
C PHE A 4 -10.28 -3.98 -13.10
N ALA A 5 -9.70 -5.03 -13.70
CA ALA A 5 -9.77 -6.38 -13.15
C ALA A 5 -9.08 -6.46 -11.77
N THR A 6 -7.96 -5.76 -11.58
CA THR A 6 -7.23 -5.71 -10.31
C THR A 6 -8.04 -5.03 -9.21
N VAL A 7 -8.74 -3.92 -9.53
CA VAL A 7 -9.60 -3.22 -8.57
C VAL A 7 -10.79 -4.10 -8.18
N VAL A 8 -11.43 -4.78 -9.14
CA VAL A 8 -12.54 -5.72 -8.87
C VAL A 8 -12.07 -6.89 -8.00
N PHE A 9 -10.85 -7.40 -8.25
CA PHE A 9 -10.26 -8.48 -7.45
C PHE A 9 -9.91 -8.04 -6.02
N MET A 10 -9.40 -6.80 -5.84
CA MET A 10 -9.08 -6.24 -4.51
C MET A 10 -10.31 -5.98 -3.64
N ILE A 11 -11.44 -5.59 -4.25
CA ILE A 11 -12.68 -5.38 -3.49
C ILE A 11 -13.18 -6.70 -2.86
N GLY A 12 -12.75 -7.86 -3.36
CA GLY A 12 -12.79 -9.20 -2.73
C GLY A 12 -14.14 -9.69 -2.18
N LYS A 13 -15.12 -8.80 -2.06
CA LYS A 13 -16.46 -9.11 -1.57
C LYS A 13 -17.48 -8.66 -2.63
N MET A 14 -18.14 -9.61 -3.25
CA MET A 14 -19.24 -9.40 -4.22
C MET A 14 -20.29 -8.40 -3.74
N LYS A 15 -20.39 -8.18 -2.44
CA LYS A 15 -21.31 -7.22 -1.81
C LYS A 15 -21.07 -5.76 -2.25
N TYR A 16 -19.85 -5.38 -2.59
CA TYR A 16 -19.50 -4.00 -2.98
C TYR A 16 -19.47 -3.78 -4.49
N LEU A 17 -19.61 -4.84 -5.29
CA LEU A 17 -19.61 -4.76 -6.75
C LEU A 17 -20.70 -3.82 -7.30
N PRO A 18 -21.96 -3.83 -6.80
CA PRO A 18 -22.99 -2.90 -7.26
C PRO A 18 -22.61 -1.43 -7.02
N LEU A 19 -22.00 -1.12 -5.87
CA LEU A 19 -21.57 0.24 -5.52
C LEU A 19 -20.48 0.75 -6.46
N PHE A 20 -19.56 -0.14 -6.83
CA PHE A 20 -18.51 0.15 -7.79
C PHE A 20 -19.07 0.41 -9.19
N ILE A 21 -20.02 -0.40 -9.65
CA ILE A 21 -20.68 -0.22 -10.93
C ILE A 21 -21.44 1.11 -10.98
N ILE A 22 -22.16 1.46 -9.92
CA ILE A 22 -22.88 2.73 -9.81
C ILE A 22 -21.88 3.90 -9.88
N GLY A 23 -20.78 3.85 -9.12
CA GLY A 23 -19.74 4.88 -9.14
C GLY A 23 -19.10 5.06 -10.52
N PHE A 24 -18.81 3.95 -11.21
CA PHE A 24 -18.29 3.97 -12.57
C PHE A 24 -19.25 4.62 -13.56
N PHE A 25 -20.52 4.23 -13.55
CA PHE A 25 -21.53 4.83 -14.42
C PHE A 25 -21.75 6.33 -14.09
N LEU A 26 -21.71 6.70 -12.85
CA LEU A 26 -21.90 8.08 -12.39
C LEU A 26 -20.80 9.00 -12.93
N VAL A 27 -19.53 8.56 -12.88
CA VAL A 27 -18.40 9.28 -13.46
C VAL A 27 -18.51 9.34 -14.99
N GLN A 28 -18.86 8.23 -15.62
CA GLN A 28 -18.87 8.13 -17.09
C GLN A 28 -20.01 8.91 -17.74
N TYR A 29 -21.19 8.93 -17.13
CA TYR A 29 -22.37 9.60 -17.70
C TYR A 29 -22.53 11.06 -17.28
N LEU A 30 -22.17 11.42 -16.03
CA LEU A 30 -22.28 12.79 -15.53
C LEU A 30 -21.04 13.63 -15.83
N GLN A 31 -20.00 13.04 -16.44
CA GLN A 31 -18.73 13.71 -16.72
C GLN A 31 -18.14 14.46 -15.51
N ILE A 32 -18.40 13.93 -14.30
CA ILE A 32 -17.88 14.49 -13.06
C ILE A 32 -16.38 14.27 -13.03
N PRO A 33 -15.56 15.29 -12.73
CA PRO A 33 -14.13 15.10 -12.53
C PRO A 33 -13.85 13.98 -11.53
N THR A 34 -12.94 13.07 -11.86
CA THR A 34 -12.59 11.90 -11.03
C THR A 34 -12.25 12.27 -9.58
N MET A 35 -11.65 13.43 -9.39
CA MET A 35 -11.37 13.99 -8.05
C MET A 35 -12.65 14.28 -7.26
N ALA A 36 -13.65 14.87 -7.88
CA ALA A 36 -14.93 15.14 -7.22
C ALA A 36 -15.68 13.85 -6.88
N ALA A 37 -15.65 12.85 -7.78
CA ALA A 37 -16.22 11.53 -7.53
C ALA A 37 -15.54 10.78 -6.38
N ALA A 38 -14.20 10.90 -6.26
CA ALA A 38 -13.45 10.33 -5.16
C ALA A 38 -13.82 10.97 -3.81
N ILE A 39 -13.90 12.30 -3.76
CA ILE A 39 -14.30 13.03 -2.55
C ILE A 39 -15.74 12.66 -2.16
N PHE A 40 -16.65 12.61 -3.14
CA PHE A 40 -18.03 12.21 -2.89
C PHE A 40 -18.14 10.77 -2.37
N GLY A 41 -17.34 9.84 -2.94
CA GLY A 41 -17.26 8.46 -2.47
C GLY A 41 -16.76 8.35 -1.03
N ILE A 42 -15.74 9.12 -0.65
CA ILE A 42 -15.23 9.19 0.73
C ILE A 42 -16.28 9.78 1.66
N CYS A 43 -16.93 10.88 1.27
CA CYS A 43 -18.00 11.49 2.07
C CYS A 43 -19.18 10.54 2.26
N LEU A 44 -19.58 9.81 1.20
CA LEU A 44 -20.65 8.82 1.30
C LEU A 44 -20.27 7.65 2.20
N ALA A 45 -19.02 7.16 2.10
CA ALA A 45 -18.52 6.10 2.97
C ALA A 45 -18.49 6.53 4.43
N LEU A 46 -18.04 7.75 4.72
CA LEU A 46 -18.08 8.33 6.06
C LEU A 46 -19.53 8.49 6.56
N LEU A 47 -20.44 8.96 5.71
CA LEU A 47 -21.84 9.15 6.07
C LEU A 47 -22.53 7.82 6.39
N VAL A 48 -22.28 6.77 5.59
CA VAL A 48 -22.77 5.40 5.86
C VAL A 48 -22.17 4.85 7.15
N THR A 49 -20.89 5.14 7.42
CA THR A 49 -20.22 4.73 8.66
C THR A 49 -20.79 5.47 9.88
N PHE A 50 -21.10 6.76 9.75
CA PHE A 50 -21.72 7.55 10.81
C PHE A 50 -23.19 7.19 11.06
N MET A 51 -23.92 6.75 10.05
CA MET A 51 -25.33 6.32 10.19
C MET A 51 -25.47 4.87 10.65
N GLY A 52 -24.40 4.09 10.56
CA GLY A 52 -24.35 2.67 10.92
C GLY A 52 -23.50 2.45 12.18
N GLU A 53 -24.08 2.67 13.34
CA GLU A 53 -23.75 2.09 14.64
C GLU A 53 -22.55 2.60 15.46
N ASP A 54 -22.85 2.78 16.74
CA ASP A 54 -21.93 3.03 17.87
C ASP A 54 -20.82 1.95 18.02
N ASP A 55 -21.02 0.75 17.48
CA ASP A 55 -20.05 -0.36 17.50
C ASP A 55 -18.81 -0.10 16.61
N THR A 56 -18.92 0.73 15.58
CA THR A 56 -17.79 1.02 14.68
C THR A 56 -16.75 1.90 15.40
N PHE A 57 -17.17 2.81 16.26
CA PHE A 57 -16.25 3.62 17.05
C PHE A 57 -15.52 2.80 18.13
N ALA A 58 -16.20 1.83 18.73
CA ALA A 58 -15.57 0.91 19.68
C ALA A 58 -14.51 0.04 19.00
N SER A 59 -14.81 -0.50 17.81
CA SER A 59 -13.85 -1.28 17.03
C SER A 59 -12.68 -0.45 16.48
N LEU A 60 -12.92 0.80 16.07
CA LEU A 60 -11.85 1.72 15.65
C LEU A 60 -10.96 2.12 16.83
N ARG A 61 -11.53 2.28 18.02
CA ARG A 61 -10.77 2.55 19.24
C ARG A 61 -9.92 1.35 19.64
N GLU A 62 -10.48 0.15 19.60
CA GLU A 62 -9.73 -1.10 19.85
C GLU A 62 -8.61 -1.30 18.82
N LEU A 63 -8.86 -1.03 17.52
CA LEU A 63 -7.85 -1.04 16.48
C LEU A 63 -6.79 0.04 16.70
N SER A 64 -7.18 1.23 17.17
CA SER A 64 -6.26 2.30 17.52
C SER A 64 -5.38 1.95 18.72
N GLU A 65 -5.94 1.32 19.75
CA GLU A 65 -5.21 0.84 20.91
C GLU A 65 -4.27 -0.32 20.56
N LYS A 66 -4.72 -1.24 19.71
CA LYS A 66 -3.85 -2.30 19.15
C LYS A 66 -2.73 -1.72 18.28
N ALA A 67 -3.03 -0.72 17.44
CA ALA A 67 -2.03 -0.03 16.64
C ALA A 67 -1.03 0.76 17.51
N ALA A 68 -1.48 1.35 18.61
CA ALA A 68 -0.62 2.03 19.57
C ALA A 68 0.29 1.05 20.31
N ALA A 69 -0.23 -0.11 20.74
CA ALA A 69 0.56 -1.16 21.37
C ALA A 69 1.62 -1.75 20.41
N VAL A 70 1.27 -1.92 19.13
CA VAL A 70 2.23 -2.32 18.08
C VAL A 70 3.27 -1.22 17.84
N THR A 71 2.94 0.05 18.07
CA THR A 71 3.88 1.17 17.92
C THR A 71 4.97 1.18 19.00
N GLU A 72 4.71 0.67 20.19
CA GLU A 72 5.71 0.52 21.26
C GLU A 72 6.75 -0.57 20.97
N THR A 73 6.43 -1.54 20.13
CA THR A 73 7.32 -2.65 19.75
C THR A 73 8.02 -2.44 18.40
N ARG A 74 7.96 -1.23 17.82
CA ARG A 74 8.54 -0.98 16.51
C ARG A 74 10.05 -1.16 16.50
N ALA A 75 10.53 -2.07 15.65
CA ALA A 75 11.95 -2.26 15.35
C ALA A 75 12.52 -1.10 14.50
N LEU A 76 11.65 -0.43 13.70
CA LEU A 76 12.03 0.64 12.79
C LEU A 76 11.80 2.03 13.41
N SER A 77 12.86 2.82 13.45
CA SER A 77 12.80 4.22 13.85
C SER A 77 12.31 5.13 12.72
N LYS A 78 11.85 6.34 13.06
CA LYS A 78 11.55 7.38 12.07
C LYS A 78 12.71 7.67 11.12
N LYS A 79 13.95 7.55 11.62
CA LYS A 79 15.17 7.74 10.81
C LYS A 79 15.32 6.65 9.76
N ASP A 80 14.96 5.41 10.07
CA ASP A 80 14.99 4.29 9.11
C ASP A 80 14.01 4.53 7.99
N VAL A 81 12.74 4.87 8.31
CA VAL A 81 11.69 5.17 7.34
C VAL A 81 12.04 6.38 6.46
N ASN A 82 12.52 7.47 7.07
CA ASN A 82 12.98 8.64 6.32
C ASN A 82 14.18 8.31 5.41
N GLY A 83 15.06 7.42 5.86
CA GLY A 83 16.17 6.93 5.05
C GLY A 83 15.71 6.19 3.79
N VAL A 84 14.67 5.36 3.89
CA VAL A 84 14.05 4.71 2.72
C VAL A 84 13.44 5.74 1.79
N PHE A 85 12.65 6.68 2.34
CA PHE A 85 12.03 7.76 1.57
C PHE A 85 13.07 8.56 0.78
N LEU A 86 14.14 9.02 1.43
CA LEU A 86 15.19 9.80 0.78
C LEU A 86 15.90 8.99 -0.33
N ARG A 87 16.30 7.74 -0.05
CA ARG A 87 16.90 6.88 -1.08
C ARG A 87 16.00 6.72 -2.28
N TRP A 88 14.72 6.44 -2.04
CA TRP A 88 13.74 6.33 -3.11
C TRP A 88 13.69 7.60 -3.96
N GLN A 89 13.57 8.79 -3.36
CA GLN A 89 13.51 10.05 -4.09
C GLN A 89 14.71 10.28 -5.02
N PHE A 90 15.89 9.80 -4.63
CA PHE A 90 17.09 9.93 -5.44
C PHE A 90 17.32 8.79 -6.44
N THR A 91 16.71 7.63 -6.25
CA THR A 91 17.01 6.43 -7.06
C THR A 91 15.86 5.98 -7.95
N ALA A 92 14.64 6.43 -7.72
CA ALA A 92 13.43 5.92 -8.35
C ALA A 92 13.51 5.86 -9.87
N GLU A 93 14.11 6.88 -10.52
CA GLU A 93 14.19 6.98 -11.98
C GLU A 93 15.58 6.59 -12.54
N ILE A 94 16.55 6.24 -11.68
CA ILE A 94 17.93 5.96 -12.14
C ILE A 94 18.05 4.52 -12.66
N SER A 95 17.41 3.56 -12.02
CA SER A 95 17.61 2.13 -12.24
C SER A 95 16.45 1.47 -13.00
N ASN A 96 15.82 2.20 -13.90
CA ASN A 96 14.74 1.65 -14.72
C ASN A 96 15.25 0.56 -15.68
N SER A 97 14.64 -0.62 -15.58
CA SER A 97 14.87 -1.72 -16.52
C SER A 97 13.59 -2.00 -17.29
N PHE A 98 13.75 -2.47 -18.53
CA PHE A 98 12.61 -2.79 -19.37
C PHE A 98 11.71 -3.89 -18.79
N GLU A 99 12.29 -4.82 -18.03
CA GLU A 99 11.62 -6.00 -17.49
C GLU A 99 10.96 -5.72 -16.13
N ARG A 100 11.60 -4.93 -15.27
CA ARG A 100 11.22 -4.78 -13.86
C ARG A 100 10.96 -3.34 -13.43
N MET A 101 11.13 -2.40 -14.34
CA MET A 101 10.98 -0.96 -14.12
C MET A 101 11.80 -0.48 -12.90
N GLN A 102 11.15 0.12 -11.90
CA GLN A 102 11.76 0.74 -10.72
C GLN A 102 12.13 -0.25 -9.60
N SER A 103 12.00 -1.56 -9.81
CA SER A 103 12.16 -2.56 -8.74
C SER A 103 13.52 -2.54 -8.06
N VAL A 104 14.59 -2.28 -8.82
CA VAL A 104 15.95 -2.18 -8.27
C VAL A 104 16.06 -1.00 -7.32
N ALA A 105 15.45 0.14 -7.64
CA ALA A 105 15.40 1.30 -6.76
C ALA A 105 14.62 1.00 -5.47
N VAL A 106 13.50 0.28 -5.56
CA VAL A 106 12.74 -0.17 -4.38
C VAL A 106 13.63 -1.04 -3.49
N CYS A 107 14.23 -2.08 -4.06
CA CYS A 107 15.08 -3.01 -3.32
C CYS A 107 16.28 -2.29 -2.68
N ALA A 108 16.97 -1.42 -3.42
CA ALA A 108 18.10 -0.64 -2.91
C ALA A 108 17.69 0.30 -1.78
N SER A 109 16.50 0.90 -1.88
CA SER A 109 15.97 1.78 -0.83
C SER A 109 15.63 1.01 0.43
N PHE A 110 15.11 -0.21 0.32
CA PHE A 110 14.69 -1.06 1.42
C PHE A 110 15.83 -1.85 2.05
N ALA A 111 16.87 -2.19 1.30
CA ALA A 111 17.94 -3.09 1.74
C ALA A 111 18.53 -2.78 3.13
N PRO A 112 18.82 -1.52 3.52
CA PRO A 112 19.35 -1.24 4.87
C PRO A 112 18.36 -1.54 5.98
N VAL A 113 17.07 -1.35 5.72
CA VAL A 113 15.99 -1.60 6.68
C VAL A 113 15.69 -3.09 6.76
N LEU A 114 15.65 -3.79 5.63
CA LEU A 114 15.47 -5.24 5.59
C LEU A 114 16.60 -5.97 6.32
N LYS A 115 17.86 -5.52 6.18
CA LYS A 115 19.00 -6.06 6.94
C LYS A 115 18.84 -5.90 8.46
N LYS A 116 18.12 -4.88 8.90
CA LYS A 116 17.84 -4.65 10.31
C LYS A 116 16.69 -5.56 10.80
N LEU A 117 15.68 -5.79 9.94
CA LEU A 117 14.52 -6.60 10.28
C LEU A 117 14.81 -8.10 10.22
N TYR A 118 15.64 -8.52 9.28
CA TYR A 118 15.96 -9.92 9.00
C TYR A 118 17.46 -10.17 9.21
N PRO A 119 17.88 -10.55 10.43
CA PRO A 119 19.28 -10.89 10.73
C PRO A 119 19.73 -12.18 10.05
N ASP A 120 18.80 -13.11 9.79
CA ASP A 120 19.07 -14.34 9.08
C ASP A 120 19.27 -14.07 7.59
N GLU A 121 20.33 -14.66 7.00
CA GLU A 121 20.70 -14.42 5.62
C GLU A 121 19.66 -14.98 4.62
N ALA A 122 19.07 -16.13 4.92
CA ALA A 122 18.05 -16.75 4.08
C ALA A 122 16.74 -15.95 4.07
N GLU A 123 16.33 -15.45 5.23
CA GLU A 123 15.15 -14.58 5.36
C GLU A 123 15.37 -13.23 4.66
N LEU A 124 16.56 -12.65 4.81
CA LEU A 124 16.94 -11.41 4.13
C LEU A 124 16.94 -11.59 2.61
N GLU A 125 17.50 -12.70 2.11
CA GLU A 125 17.50 -12.99 0.68
C GLU A 125 16.07 -13.11 0.14
N SER A 126 15.20 -13.80 0.86
CA SER A 126 13.77 -13.92 0.51
C SER A 126 13.10 -12.54 0.46
N ALA A 127 13.33 -11.69 1.47
CA ALA A 127 12.78 -10.34 1.52
C ALA A 127 13.29 -9.48 0.36
N LEU A 128 14.58 -9.53 0.05
CA LEU A 128 15.17 -8.78 -1.08
C LEU A 128 14.59 -9.26 -2.43
N LYS A 129 14.46 -10.57 -2.63
CA LYS A 129 13.84 -11.15 -3.84
C LYS A 129 12.41 -10.67 -4.03
N ARG A 130 11.61 -10.63 -2.97
CA ARG A 130 10.22 -10.12 -2.98
C ARG A 130 10.15 -8.67 -3.45
N HIS A 131 11.13 -7.85 -3.11
CA HIS A 131 11.16 -6.44 -3.52
C HIS A 131 11.82 -6.20 -4.86
N LEU A 132 12.47 -7.19 -5.47
CA LEU A 132 12.96 -7.16 -6.85
C LEU A 132 11.88 -7.50 -7.89
N GLY A 133 10.66 -7.86 -7.49
CA GLY A 133 9.52 -8.03 -8.38
C GLY A 133 9.16 -6.72 -9.08
N PHE A 134 8.45 -6.81 -10.20
CA PHE A 134 8.01 -5.65 -10.99
C PHE A 134 7.41 -4.54 -10.12
N PHE A 135 7.87 -3.30 -10.35
CA PHE A 135 7.35 -2.12 -9.69
C PHE A 135 7.44 -0.91 -10.62
N ASN A 136 6.32 -0.26 -10.87
CA ASN A 136 6.26 0.95 -11.69
C ASN A 136 5.10 1.85 -11.23
N THR A 137 5.43 3.03 -10.73
CA THR A 137 4.47 4.03 -10.30
C THR A 137 5.08 5.43 -10.40
N ASN A 138 4.28 6.47 -10.16
CA ASN A 138 4.83 7.82 -10.04
C ASN A 138 5.84 7.89 -8.86
N ALA A 139 7.03 8.42 -9.12
CA ALA A 139 8.13 8.46 -8.15
C ALA A 139 7.76 9.22 -6.87
N ASN A 140 7.02 10.33 -6.99
CA ASN A 140 6.64 11.15 -5.83
C ASN A 140 5.63 10.44 -4.91
N TRP A 141 4.65 9.73 -5.50
CA TRP A 141 3.59 9.05 -4.75
C TRP A 141 3.94 7.62 -4.35
N GLY A 142 4.95 7.01 -4.99
CA GLY A 142 5.43 5.67 -4.68
C GLY A 142 5.85 5.48 -3.22
N CYS A 143 6.28 6.54 -2.55
CA CYS A 143 6.65 6.52 -1.13
C CYS A 143 5.49 6.11 -0.20
N LEU A 144 4.23 6.32 -0.58
CA LEU A 144 3.07 5.87 0.19
C LEU A 144 2.98 4.34 0.20
N ILE A 145 3.26 3.70 -0.95
CA ILE A 145 3.35 2.25 -1.02
C ILE A 145 4.47 1.74 -0.11
N HIS A 146 5.63 2.41 -0.14
CA HIS A 146 6.79 2.03 0.65
C HIS A 146 6.51 2.05 2.15
N GLY A 147 5.83 3.08 2.64
CA GLY A 147 5.44 3.18 4.05
C GLY A 147 4.56 2.01 4.49
N THR A 148 3.54 1.69 3.70
CA THR A 148 2.63 0.57 3.97
C THR A 148 3.38 -0.76 3.94
N VAL A 149 4.19 -0.98 2.92
CA VAL A 149 4.95 -2.23 2.73
C VAL A 149 5.99 -2.43 3.84
N LEU A 150 6.69 -1.37 4.26
CA LEU A 150 7.63 -1.43 5.38
C LEU A 150 6.97 -1.80 6.70
N ALA A 151 5.76 -1.27 6.95
CA ALA A 151 5.00 -1.64 8.15
C ALA A 151 4.60 -3.13 8.13
N MET A 152 4.28 -3.67 6.96
CA MET A 152 3.98 -5.10 6.80
C MET A 152 5.23 -5.97 6.98
N GLU A 153 6.38 -5.56 6.45
CA GLU A 153 7.66 -6.24 6.65
C GLU A 153 8.06 -6.24 8.13
N GLU A 154 7.85 -5.13 8.83
CA GLU A 154 8.11 -5.02 10.26
C GLU A 154 7.24 -5.96 11.09
N GLN A 155 5.94 -6.05 10.76
CA GLN A 155 5.01 -6.99 11.39
C GLN A 155 5.42 -8.43 11.14
N ARG A 156 5.77 -8.78 9.89
CA ARG A 156 6.24 -10.12 9.53
C ARG A 156 7.52 -10.49 10.28
N ALA A 157 8.50 -9.60 10.33
CA ALA A 157 9.75 -9.80 11.06
C ALA A 157 9.53 -9.95 12.58
N SER A 158 8.45 -9.37 13.11
CA SER A 158 8.04 -9.51 14.51
C SER A 158 7.30 -10.81 14.81
N GLY A 159 7.13 -11.70 13.82
CA GLY A 159 6.47 -13.00 13.97
C GLY A 159 4.96 -12.97 13.70
N ALA A 160 4.41 -11.87 13.20
CA ALA A 160 3.02 -11.86 12.76
C ALA A 160 2.84 -12.67 11.47
N ASP A 161 1.70 -13.35 11.36
CA ASP A 161 1.35 -14.13 10.16
C ASP A 161 0.94 -13.18 9.01
N VAL A 162 1.93 -12.58 8.36
CA VAL A 162 1.75 -11.75 7.17
C VAL A 162 2.28 -12.51 5.96
N PRO A 163 1.41 -13.12 5.14
CA PRO A 163 1.82 -13.83 3.94
C PRO A 163 2.54 -12.92 2.94
N GLU A 164 3.51 -13.49 2.24
CA GLU A 164 4.30 -12.77 1.22
C GLU A 164 3.43 -12.25 0.07
N GLU A 165 2.40 -13.02 -0.28
CA GLU A 165 1.44 -12.70 -1.32
C GLU A 165 0.65 -11.43 -0.98
N ILE A 166 0.37 -11.18 0.29
CA ILE A 166 -0.32 -9.97 0.73
C ILE A 166 0.58 -8.75 0.55
N ILE A 167 1.85 -8.83 0.93
CA ILE A 167 2.82 -7.74 0.75
C ILE A 167 2.96 -7.40 -0.74
N THR A 168 3.12 -8.42 -1.58
CA THR A 168 3.22 -8.26 -3.03
C THR A 168 1.90 -7.77 -3.62
N GLY A 169 0.77 -8.28 -3.15
CA GLY A 169 -0.56 -7.86 -3.56
C GLY A 169 -0.84 -6.38 -3.28
N VAL A 170 -0.46 -5.89 -2.11
CA VAL A 170 -0.58 -4.45 -1.75
C VAL A 170 0.30 -3.59 -2.64
N LYS A 171 1.57 -3.99 -2.89
CA LYS A 171 2.45 -3.29 -3.83
C LYS A 171 1.79 -3.18 -5.21
N ASN A 172 1.37 -4.31 -5.77
CA ASN A 172 0.81 -4.38 -7.11
C ASN A 172 -0.52 -3.62 -7.22
N GLY A 173 -1.37 -3.71 -6.20
CA GLY A 173 -2.68 -3.08 -6.19
C GLY A 173 -2.61 -1.55 -6.10
N LEU A 174 -1.61 -1.00 -5.42
CA LEU A 174 -1.47 0.44 -5.24
C LEU A 174 -0.68 1.12 -6.38
N MET A 175 0.11 0.37 -7.17
CA MET A 175 0.91 0.93 -8.26
C MET A 175 0.08 1.71 -9.29
N GLY A 176 -0.99 1.09 -9.80
CA GLY A 176 -1.84 1.69 -10.82
C GLY A 176 -2.56 2.96 -10.37
N PRO A 177 -3.31 2.91 -9.26
CA PRO A 177 -3.98 4.09 -8.71
C PRO A 177 -3.02 5.27 -8.45
N LEU A 178 -1.85 5.01 -7.86
CA LEU A 178 -0.88 6.08 -7.57
C LEU A 178 -0.15 6.59 -8.81
N ALA A 179 0.04 5.75 -9.83
CA ALA A 179 0.57 6.20 -11.12
C ALA A 179 -0.38 7.15 -11.85
N SER A 180 -1.69 7.01 -11.64
CA SER A 180 -2.70 7.85 -12.31
C SER A 180 -2.90 9.23 -11.67
N ILE A 181 -2.40 9.45 -10.46
CA ILE A 181 -2.50 10.73 -9.75
C ILE A 181 -1.39 11.72 -10.20
N GLY A 182 -0.27 11.23 -10.64
CA GLY A 182 0.87 12.00 -11.14
C GLY A 182 0.97 11.96 -12.63
#